data_533938adf48853da7dd582ab833ffad1
#
_entry.id   533938adf48853da7dd582ab833ffad1
#
_cell.length_a   1.000
_cell.length_b   1.000
_cell.length_c   1.000
_cell.angle_alpha   90.00
_cell.angle_beta   90.00
_cell.angle_gamma   90.00
#
_symmetry.space_group_name_H-M   'P 1'
#
loop_
_entity.id
_entity.type
_entity.pdbx_description
1 polymer ?
#
loop_
_entity_poly.entity_id
_entity_poly.type
_entity_poly.pdbx_seq_one_letter_code
_entity_poly.pdbx_strand_id
1 'polypeptide(L)'
;SVYKAIDQLDYVPNQIARNLFRQKSYYISLIVPDSSHPFWAEITKYIEKKLYKHHYKLFLCNTGDTEDKERDYIKMMRENMVDGIILGTHMLAESEYQNLDLPIVAFDYRVAEEIPTIYSAHNKGGLLAANEIIKNDCKCVLNVTAVVTDKSPSINRHRVFSETLKKNGVKCIDYIWNTKQRTEEYHQQMNKLFDEYCEK
;
A
#
# COMPACT_ATOMS: atom_id res chain seq x y z
N SER A 1 36.68 35.05 3.38
CA SER A 1 35.86 34.43 2.35
C SER A 1 34.46 34.21 2.89
N VAL A 2 33.45 34.21 2.01
CA VAL A 2 32.04 34.04 2.38
C VAL A 2 31.85 32.78 3.25
N TYR A 3 32.56 31.68 2.96
CA TYR A 3 32.52 30.44 3.75
C TYR A 3 33.01 30.62 5.19
N LYS A 4 34.04 31.43 5.43
CA LYS A 4 34.51 31.74 6.78
C LYS A 4 33.48 32.55 7.59
N ALA A 5 32.74 33.45 6.94
CA ALA A 5 31.67 34.20 7.59
C ALA A 5 30.45 33.30 7.92
N ILE A 6 30.13 32.35 7.06
CA ILE A 6 29.09 31.34 7.30
C ILE A 6 29.43 30.52 8.55
N ASP A 7 30.68 30.02 8.65
CA ASP A 7 31.14 29.21 9.78
C ASP A 7 31.21 30.04 11.08
N GLN A 8 31.61 31.31 11.02
CA GLN A 8 31.70 32.20 12.18
C GLN A 8 30.34 32.63 12.72
N LEU A 9 29.34 32.74 11.85
CA LEU A 9 27.99 33.16 12.19
C LEU A 9 27.03 32.00 12.48
N ASP A 10 27.54 30.77 12.41
CA ASP A 10 26.72 29.52 12.49
C ASP A 10 25.47 29.61 11.57
N TYR A 11 25.69 30.24 10.41
CA TYR A 11 24.59 30.51 9.47
C TYR A 11 24.19 29.24 8.72
N VAL A 12 23.02 28.73 9.03
CA VAL A 12 22.39 27.64 8.27
C VAL A 12 21.57 28.24 7.13
N PRO A 13 22.00 28.04 5.88
CA PRO A 13 21.25 28.53 4.75
C PRO A 13 19.83 27.99 4.70
N ASN A 14 18.84 28.85 4.51
CA ASN A 14 17.44 28.42 4.44
C ASN A 14 17.24 27.49 3.24
N GLN A 15 16.97 26.22 3.53
CA GLN A 15 16.78 25.19 2.53
C GLN A 15 15.54 25.46 1.67
N ILE A 16 14.49 26.07 2.24
CA ILE A 16 13.26 26.41 1.52
C ILE A 16 13.55 27.43 0.43
N ALA A 17 14.34 28.47 0.73
CA ALA A 17 14.72 29.48 -0.26
C ALA A 17 15.56 28.87 -1.39
N ARG A 18 16.45 27.93 -1.08
CA ARG A 18 17.25 27.21 -2.10
C ARG A 18 16.40 26.27 -2.94
N ASN A 19 15.45 25.59 -2.33
CA ASN A 19 14.54 24.68 -3.01
C ASN A 19 13.63 25.42 -3.99
N LEU A 20 13.13 26.60 -3.60
CA LEU A 20 12.35 27.49 -4.47
C LEU A 20 13.14 27.88 -5.74
N PHE A 21 14.43 28.20 -5.59
CA PHE A 21 15.28 28.55 -6.73
C PHE A 21 15.60 27.36 -7.63
N ARG A 22 15.69 26.15 -7.06
CA ARG A 22 16.00 24.91 -7.78
C ARG A 22 14.78 24.20 -8.32
N GLN A 23 13.58 24.61 -7.97
CA GLN A 23 12.30 23.93 -8.25
C GLN A 23 12.33 22.45 -7.83
N LYS A 24 13.04 22.12 -6.74
CA LYS A 24 13.16 20.79 -6.19
C LYS A 24 13.18 20.85 -4.67
N SER A 25 12.32 20.04 -4.06
CA SER A 25 12.23 19.94 -2.59
C SER A 25 13.16 18.86 -2.02
N TYR A 26 13.46 17.84 -2.78
CA TYR A 26 14.10 16.60 -2.34
C TYR A 26 13.26 15.82 -1.31
N TYR A 27 11.95 15.99 -1.37
CA TYR A 27 10.98 15.20 -0.61
C TYR A 27 10.11 14.37 -1.54
N ILE A 28 9.90 13.11 -1.17
CA ILE A 28 8.87 12.23 -1.75
C ILE A 28 7.89 11.91 -0.65
N SER A 29 6.60 12.04 -0.93
CA SER A 29 5.55 11.64 -0.01
C SER A 29 5.18 10.17 -0.22
N LEU A 30 4.97 9.45 0.87
CA LEU A 30 4.34 8.13 0.89
C LEU A 30 3.06 8.24 1.70
N ILE A 31 1.92 8.05 1.04
CA ILE A 31 0.59 8.11 1.65
C ILE A 31 0.09 6.68 1.80
N VAL A 32 -0.15 6.23 3.03
CA VAL A 32 -0.57 4.87 3.37
C VAL A 32 -1.82 4.88 4.26
N PRO A 33 -2.63 3.80 4.25
CA PRO A 33 -3.79 3.71 5.13
C PRO A 33 -3.39 3.59 6.60
N ASP A 34 -2.43 2.70 6.90
CA ASP A 34 -1.95 2.46 8.28
C ASP A 34 -0.48 2.06 8.29
N SER A 35 0.37 2.95 8.81
CA SER A 35 1.82 2.72 8.91
C SER A 35 2.20 1.68 9.97
N SER A 36 1.30 1.31 10.88
CA SER A 36 1.53 0.24 11.86
C SER A 36 1.34 -1.16 11.28
N HIS A 37 0.64 -1.26 10.15
CA HIS A 37 0.44 -2.53 9.46
C HIS A 37 1.80 -3.07 8.94
N PRO A 38 2.18 -4.34 9.25
CA PRO A 38 3.50 -4.89 8.94
C PRO A 38 3.92 -4.74 7.47
N PHE A 39 3.00 -4.88 6.53
CA PHE A 39 3.25 -4.69 5.11
C PHE A 39 3.71 -3.26 4.78
N TRP A 40 2.99 -2.25 5.29
CA TRP A 40 3.33 -0.85 5.05
C TRP A 40 4.60 -0.43 5.80
N ALA A 41 4.80 -0.94 7.01
CA ALA A 41 6.02 -0.70 7.77
C ALA A 41 7.27 -1.21 7.02
N GLU A 42 7.22 -2.43 6.48
CA GLU A 42 8.35 -3.01 5.76
C GLU A 42 8.61 -2.26 4.43
N ILE A 43 7.58 -1.93 3.67
CA ILE A 43 7.70 -1.15 2.43
C ILE A 43 8.29 0.23 2.70
N THR A 44 7.79 0.94 3.72
CA THR A 44 8.28 2.27 4.12
C THR A 44 9.78 2.24 4.37
N LYS A 45 10.28 1.24 5.11
CA LYS A 45 11.70 1.05 5.38
C LYS A 45 12.55 0.92 4.10
N TYR A 46 12.07 0.15 3.11
CA TYR A 46 12.83 -0.01 1.85
C TYR A 46 12.74 1.22 0.97
N ILE A 47 11.61 1.90 0.92
CA ILE A 47 11.44 3.16 0.18
C ILE A 47 12.37 4.21 0.78
N GLU A 48 12.34 4.41 2.10
CA GLU A 48 13.20 5.37 2.78
C GLU A 48 14.68 5.11 2.49
N LYS A 49 15.13 3.86 2.67
CA LYS A 49 16.52 3.46 2.38
C LYS A 49 16.92 3.76 0.94
N LYS A 50 16.00 3.60 -0.02
CA LYS A 50 16.27 3.89 -1.43
C LYS A 50 16.32 5.39 -1.69
N LEU A 51 15.37 6.14 -1.15
CA LEU A 51 15.31 7.60 -1.26
C LEU A 51 16.54 8.27 -0.66
N TYR A 52 16.98 7.82 0.51
CA TYR A 52 18.19 8.32 1.18
C TYR A 52 19.43 8.23 0.30
N LYS A 53 19.60 7.12 -0.43
CA LYS A 53 20.72 6.94 -1.39
C LYS A 53 20.71 7.96 -2.53
N HIS A 54 19.56 8.53 -2.84
CA HIS A 54 19.38 9.54 -3.87
C HIS A 54 19.23 10.95 -3.30
N HIS A 55 19.58 11.14 -2.00
CA HIS A 55 19.46 12.42 -1.29
C HIS A 55 18.03 12.96 -1.15
N TYR A 56 17.04 12.07 -1.27
CA TYR A 56 15.64 12.38 -0.97
C TYR A 56 15.29 12.01 0.47
N LYS A 57 14.35 12.73 1.01
CA LYS A 57 13.72 12.44 2.31
C LYS A 57 12.30 11.94 2.09
N LEU A 58 11.86 11.05 2.96
CA LEU A 58 10.51 10.51 2.95
C LEU A 58 9.61 11.35 3.84
N PHE A 59 8.43 11.72 3.30
CA PHE A 59 7.33 12.30 4.05
C PHE A 59 6.21 11.26 4.17
N LEU A 60 6.04 10.67 5.35
CA LEU A 60 5.06 9.60 5.59
C LEU A 60 3.74 10.19 6.08
N CYS A 61 2.65 9.88 5.38
CA CYS A 61 1.28 10.28 5.71
C CYS A 61 0.42 9.06 5.98
N ASN A 62 -0.36 9.11 7.05
CA ASN A 62 -1.19 8.02 7.53
C ASN A 62 -2.67 8.42 7.49
N THR A 63 -3.44 7.89 6.52
CA THR A 63 -4.82 8.31 6.28
C THR A 63 -5.82 7.70 7.25
N GLY A 64 -5.52 6.51 7.79
CA GLY A 64 -6.47 5.75 8.61
C GLY A 64 -7.74 5.37 7.84
N ASP A 65 -7.62 5.11 6.53
CA ASP A 65 -8.73 4.82 5.61
C ASP A 65 -9.82 5.91 5.62
N THR A 66 -9.41 7.18 5.75
CA THR A 66 -10.31 8.33 5.79
C THR A 66 -10.08 9.22 4.57
N GLU A 67 -11.15 9.42 3.78
CA GLU A 67 -11.14 10.23 2.55
C GLU A 67 -10.70 11.67 2.81
N ASP A 68 -11.23 12.31 3.85
CA ASP A 68 -10.90 13.69 4.18
C ASP A 68 -9.42 13.87 4.51
N LYS A 69 -8.82 12.95 5.26
CA LYS A 69 -7.38 12.99 5.54
C LYS A 69 -6.54 12.78 4.29
N GLU A 70 -6.95 11.90 3.40
CA GLU A 70 -6.24 11.70 2.15
C GLU A 70 -6.24 12.96 1.31
N ARG A 71 -7.41 13.62 1.18
CA ARG A 71 -7.56 14.89 0.47
C ARG A 71 -6.71 16.00 1.09
N ASP A 72 -6.69 16.09 2.42
CA ASP A 72 -5.88 17.08 3.14
C ASP A 72 -4.38 16.85 2.91
N TYR A 73 -3.92 15.60 2.94
CA TYR A 73 -2.51 15.28 2.65
C TYR A 73 -2.15 15.61 1.20
N ILE A 74 -2.99 15.27 0.23
CA ILE A 74 -2.75 15.59 -1.18
C ILE A 74 -2.68 17.09 -1.38
N LYS A 75 -3.59 17.85 -0.78
CA LYS A 75 -3.56 19.32 -0.80
C LYS A 75 -2.27 19.86 -0.19
N MET A 76 -1.88 19.36 0.97
CA MET A 76 -0.64 19.73 1.65
C MET A 76 0.60 19.43 0.77
N MET A 77 0.63 18.30 0.05
CA MET A 77 1.73 17.96 -0.85
C MET A 77 1.85 18.94 -2.01
N ARG A 78 0.73 19.35 -2.60
CA ARG A 78 0.72 20.43 -3.63
C ARG A 78 1.29 21.74 -3.11
N GLU A 79 0.87 22.14 -1.92
CA GLU A 79 1.28 23.42 -1.31
C GLU A 79 2.75 23.39 -0.85
N ASN A 80 3.24 22.28 -0.36
CA ASN A 80 4.59 22.12 0.20
C ASN A 80 5.64 21.65 -0.82
N MET A 81 5.28 21.59 -2.10
CA MET A 81 6.20 21.30 -3.20
C MET A 81 7.05 20.05 -2.97
N VAL A 82 6.40 18.88 -2.73
CA VAL A 82 7.08 17.59 -2.85
C VAL A 82 7.41 17.30 -4.31
N ASP A 83 8.47 16.57 -4.58
CA ASP A 83 8.88 16.22 -5.94
C ASP A 83 8.09 15.05 -6.54
N GLY A 84 7.30 14.35 -5.71
CA GLY A 84 6.42 13.26 -6.15
C GLY A 84 5.72 12.55 -4.99
N ILE A 85 4.75 11.73 -5.34
CA ILE A 85 3.89 10.99 -4.41
C ILE A 85 3.94 9.50 -4.72
N ILE A 86 4.16 8.67 -3.70
CA ILE A 86 3.90 7.24 -3.72
C ILE A 86 2.57 7.03 -2.97
N LEU A 87 1.57 6.51 -3.67
CA LEU A 87 0.21 6.41 -3.18
C LEU A 87 -0.14 4.95 -2.86
N GLY A 88 -0.28 4.63 -1.59
CA GLY A 88 -0.68 3.32 -1.07
C GLY A 88 -2.15 3.26 -0.62
N THR A 89 -2.93 4.30 -0.91
CA THR A 89 -4.35 4.45 -0.60
C THR A 89 -5.13 4.84 -1.86
N HIS A 90 -6.47 4.84 -1.81
CA HIS A 90 -7.30 5.02 -3.00
C HIS A 90 -8.73 5.48 -2.66
N MET A 91 -8.86 6.32 -1.64
CA MET A 91 -10.18 6.71 -1.14
C MET A 91 -10.85 7.77 -2.01
N LEU A 92 -10.08 8.56 -2.75
CA LEU A 92 -10.58 9.67 -3.56
C LEU A 92 -11.05 9.22 -4.95
N ALA A 93 -11.79 10.07 -5.63
CA ALA A 93 -12.16 9.88 -7.02
C ALA A 93 -10.92 9.96 -7.93
N GLU A 94 -10.91 9.19 -9.02
CA GLU A 94 -9.82 9.14 -10.02
C GLU A 94 -9.40 10.53 -10.50
N SER A 95 -10.38 11.40 -10.76
CA SER A 95 -10.15 12.77 -11.22
C SER A 95 -9.37 13.64 -10.22
N GLU A 96 -9.43 13.33 -8.93
CA GLU A 96 -8.67 14.08 -7.91
C GLU A 96 -7.17 13.76 -7.99
N TYR A 97 -6.81 12.55 -8.41
CA TYR A 97 -5.42 12.16 -8.62
C TYR A 97 -4.88 12.62 -9.99
N GLN A 98 -5.70 12.55 -11.04
CA GLN A 98 -5.32 12.95 -12.41
C GLN A 98 -5.03 14.44 -12.52
N ASN A 99 -5.75 15.26 -11.75
CA ASN A 99 -5.58 16.73 -11.76
C ASN A 99 -4.42 17.24 -10.89
N LEU A 100 -3.58 16.31 -10.37
CA LEU A 100 -2.38 16.69 -9.64
C LEU A 100 -1.23 16.93 -10.61
N ASP A 101 -0.71 18.15 -10.60
CA ASP A 101 0.50 18.51 -11.35
C ASP A 101 1.78 18.04 -10.62
N LEU A 102 1.78 16.76 -10.23
CA LEU A 102 2.86 16.09 -9.51
C LEU A 102 3.05 14.67 -10.03
N PRO A 103 4.28 14.16 -10.12
CA PRO A 103 4.54 12.76 -10.40
C PRO A 103 3.94 11.86 -9.32
N ILE A 104 3.10 10.90 -9.74
CA ILE A 104 2.46 9.93 -8.84
C ILE A 104 2.81 8.52 -9.29
N VAL A 105 3.10 7.64 -8.33
CA VAL A 105 3.17 6.20 -8.53
C VAL A 105 2.23 5.54 -7.52
N ALA A 106 1.28 4.75 -8.01
CA ALA A 106 0.39 3.98 -7.16
C ALA A 106 1.03 2.65 -6.73
N PHE A 107 0.69 2.17 -5.54
CA PHE A 107 1.18 0.92 -4.99
C PHE A 107 0.02 0.01 -4.60
N ASP A 108 0.04 -1.22 -5.12
CA ASP A 108 -0.91 -2.32 -4.87
C ASP A 108 -2.38 -2.01 -5.22
N TYR A 109 -2.65 -0.86 -5.82
CA TYR A 109 -3.98 -0.44 -6.24
C TYR A 109 -3.92 0.47 -7.45
N ARG A 110 -4.74 0.22 -8.47
CA ARG A 110 -4.81 1.06 -9.66
C ARG A 110 -5.77 2.22 -9.42
N VAL A 111 -5.25 3.43 -9.33
CA VAL A 111 -6.04 4.66 -9.07
C VAL A 111 -6.55 5.30 -10.35
N ALA A 112 -5.76 5.28 -11.43
CA ALA A 112 -6.12 5.79 -12.76
C ALA A 112 -5.31 5.05 -13.84
N GLU A 113 -5.73 5.17 -15.11
CA GLU A 113 -5.06 4.48 -16.21
C GLU A 113 -3.66 5.02 -16.48
N GLU A 114 -3.50 6.33 -16.39
CA GLU A 114 -2.26 7.06 -16.67
C GLU A 114 -1.26 7.01 -15.51
N ILE A 115 -1.71 6.64 -14.30
CA ILE A 115 -0.84 6.57 -13.12
C ILE A 115 -0.16 5.22 -13.06
N PRO A 116 1.18 5.17 -13.18
CA PRO A 116 1.94 3.92 -13.04
C PRO A 116 1.62 3.23 -11.74
N THR A 117 1.33 1.92 -11.80
CA THR A 117 1.01 1.13 -10.62
C THR A 117 2.01 0.00 -10.45
N ILE A 118 2.58 -0.12 -9.26
CA ILE A 118 3.44 -1.23 -8.85
C ILE A 118 2.61 -2.16 -7.97
N TYR A 119 2.56 -3.44 -8.31
CA TYR A 119 1.83 -4.45 -7.55
C TYR A 119 2.54 -5.80 -7.57
N SER A 120 2.20 -6.64 -6.61
CA SER A 120 2.72 -8.00 -6.50
C SER A 120 2.18 -8.89 -7.62
N ALA A 121 2.91 -9.94 -7.97
CA ALA A 121 2.49 -10.94 -8.96
C ALA A 121 1.37 -11.85 -8.38
N HIS A 122 0.20 -11.27 -8.11
CA HIS A 122 -0.92 -11.92 -7.42
C HIS A 122 -1.36 -13.23 -8.08
N ASN A 123 -1.46 -13.28 -9.41
CA ASN A 123 -1.81 -14.52 -10.12
C ASN A 123 -0.81 -15.64 -9.84
N LYS A 124 0.49 -15.33 -9.88
CA LYS A 124 1.55 -16.29 -9.57
C LYS A 124 1.48 -16.74 -8.11
N GLY A 125 1.23 -15.81 -7.19
CA GLY A 125 1.07 -16.11 -5.77
C GLY A 125 -0.10 -17.06 -5.51
N GLY A 126 -1.26 -16.81 -6.13
CA GLY A 126 -2.43 -17.70 -6.04
C GLY A 126 -2.16 -19.09 -6.59
N LEU A 127 -1.50 -19.16 -7.76
CA LEU A 127 -1.13 -20.43 -8.38
C LEU A 127 -0.15 -21.25 -7.52
N LEU A 128 0.88 -20.62 -6.96
CA LEU A 128 1.85 -21.28 -6.10
C LEU A 128 1.20 -21.85 -4.84
N ALA A 129 0.33 -21.07 -4.21
CA ALA A 129 -0.41 -21.52 -3.02
C ALA A 129 -1.33 -22.71 -3.35
N ALA A 130 -2.08 -22.64 -4.45
CA ALA A 130 -2.94 -23.74 -4.88
C ALA A 130 -2.14 -25.02 -5.17
N ASN A 131 -1.01 -24.91 -5.85
CA ASN A 131 -0.14 -26.05 -6.17
C ASN A 131 0.40 -26.72 -4.90
N GLU A 132 0.75 -25.95 -3.88
CA GLU A 132 1.20 -26.52 -2.60
C GLU A 132 0.09 -27.29 -1.89
N ILE A 133 -1.15 -26.80 -1.94
CA ILE A 133 -2.33 -27.50 -1.42
C ILE A 133 -2.56 -28.83 -2.17
N ILE A 134 -2.50 -28.80 -3.50
CA ILE A 134 -2.70 -29.99 -4.34
C ILE A 134 -1.60 -31.03 -4.08
N LYS A 135 -0.35 -30.61 -4.01
CA LYS A 135 0.81 -31.45 -3.73
C LYS A 135 0.70 -32.20 -2.38
N ASN A 136 0.02 -31.59 -1.41
CA ASN A 136 -0.22 -32.19 -0.08
C ASN A 136 -1.53 -32.99 0.00
N ASP A 137 -2.16 -33.33 -1.15
CA ASP A 137 -3.37 -34.13 -1.25
C ASP A 137 -4.56 -33.65 -0.40
N CYS A 138 -4.62 -32.34 -0.12
CA CYS A 138 -5.74 -31.74 0.60
C CYS A 138 -7.04 -31.89 -0.20
N LYS A 139 -8.12 -32.28 0.46
CA LYS A 139 -9.44 -32.50 -0.19
C LYS A 139 -10.37 -31.31 -0.04
N CYS A 140 -10.19 -30.54 1.01
CA CYS A 140 -11.00 -29.35 1.31
C CYS A 140 -10.11 -28.22 1.85
N VAL A 141 -10.40 -27.00 1.42
CA VAL A 141 -9.66 -25.79 1.84
C VAL A 141 -10.65 -24.68 2.15
N LEU A 142 -10.44 -24.01 3.25
CA LEU A 142 -11.11 -22.75 3.58
C LEU A 142 -10.22 -21.58 3.12
N ASN A 143 -10.69 -20.84 2.13
CA ASN A 143 -10.02 -19.63 1.60
C ASN A 143 -10.62 -18.40 2.28
N VAL A 144 -9.92 -17.88 3.27
CA VAL A 144 -10.34 -16.67 4.01
C VAL A 144 -9.75 -15.44 3.34
N THR A 145 -10.60 -14.51 2.92
CA THR A 145 -10.19 -13.24 2.31
C THR A 145 -10.94 -12.07 2.92
N ALA A 146 -10.33 -10.90 2.93
CA ALA A 146 -11.04 -9.66 3.24
C ALA A 146 -11.98 -9.26 2.09
N VAL A 147 -12.90 -8.35 2.35
CA VAL A 147 -13.66 -7.71 1.28
C VAL A 147 -12.68 -6.96 0.37
N VAL A 148 -12.54 -7.45 -0.84
CA VAL A 148 -11.65 -6.86 -1.85
C VAL A 148 -12.52 -6.30 -2.96
N THR A 149 -12.31 -5.04 -3.30
CA THR A 149 -13.00 -4.43 -4.45
C THR A 149 -12.36 -4.92 -5.75
N ASP A 150 -13.14 -4.93 -6.84
CA ASP A 150 -12.64 -5.32 -8.18
C ASP A 150 -11.47 -4.46 -8.68
N LYS A 151 -11.27 -3.30 -8.06
CA LYS A 151 -10.15 -2.39 -8.36
C LYS A 151 -8.83 -2.83 -7.72
N SER A 152 -8.84 -3.74 -6.72
CA SER A 152 -7.61 -4.23 -6.10
C SER A 152 -7.04 -5.43 -6.84
N PRO A 153 -5.80 -5.36 -7.36
CA PRO A 153 -5.15 -6.51 -8.01
C PRO A 153 -5.03 -7.74 -7.10
N SER A 154 -5.10 -7.56 -5.79
CA SER A 154 -5.02 -8.65 -4.81
C SER A 154 -6.16 -9.68 -4.92
N ILE A 155 -7.33 -9.29 -5.45
CA ILE A 155 -8.44 -10.21 -5.73
C ILE A 155 -8.02 -11.34 -6.67
N ASN A 156 -7.11 -11.07 -7.60
CA ASN A 156 -6.62 -12.05 -8.55
C ASN A 156 -5.91 -13.24 -7.88
N ARG A 157 -5.26 -13.00 -6.74
CA ARG A 157 -4.63 -14.07 -5.96
C ARG A 157 -5.65 -15.08 -5.46
N HIS A 158 -6.75 -14.61 -4.90
CA HIS A 158 -7.83 -15.45 -4.39
C HIS A 158 -8.58 -16.15 -5.52
N ARG A 159 -8.86 -15.44 -6.60
CA ARG A 159 -9.52 -16.00 -7.78
C ARG A 159 -8.72 -17.15 -8.40
N VAL A 160 -7.44 -16.92 -8.71
CA VAL A 160 -6.56 -17.94 -9.30
C VAL A 160 -6.39 -19.12 -8.35
N PHE A 161 -6.27 -18.88 -7.05
CA PHE A 161 -6.20 -19.93 -6.02
C PHE A 161 -7.43 -20.82 -6.07
N SER A 162 -8.62 -20.26 -5.89
CA SER A 162 -9.90 -20.99 -5.91
C SER A 162 -10.13 -21.75 -7.22
N GLU A 163 -9.92 -21.09 -8.37
CA GLU A 163 -10.10 -21.71 -9.68
C GLU A 163 -9.15 -22.89 -9.92
N THR A 164 -7.88 -22.76 -9.49
CA THR A 164 -6.89 -23.82 -9.63
C THR A 164 -7.25 -25.02 -8.76
N LEU A 165 -7.66 -24.81 -7.53
CA LEU A 165 -8.10 -25.89 -6.63
C LEU A 165 -9.32 -26.63 -7.19
N LYS A 166 -10.35 -25.90 -7.61
CA LYS A 166 -11.58 -26.46 -8.21
C LYS A 166 -11.28 -27.29 -9.45
N LYS A 167 -10.38 -26.84 -10.35
CA LYS A 167 -9.95 -27.60 -11.53
C LYS A 167 -9.24 -28.92 -11.20
N ASN A 168 -8.62 -29.01 -10.02
CA ASN A 168 -7.92 -30.22 -9.55
C ASN A 168 -8.75 -31.04 -8.56
N GLY A 169 -10.08 -30.81 -8.47
CA GLY A 169 -10.98 -31.61 -7.66
C GLY A 169 -10.89 -31.33 -6.13
N VAL A 170 -10.23 -30.25 -5.74
CA VAL A 170 -10.15 -29.84 -4.33
C VAL A 170 -11.33 -28.92 -4.03
N LYS A 171 -12.10 -29.25 -2.99
CA LYS A 171 -13.20 -28.40 -2.51
C LYS A 171 -12.62 -27.13 -1.92
N CYS A 172 -12.96 -25.96 -2.50
CA CYS A 172 -12.57 -24.66 -1.98
C CYS A 172 -13.81 -23.93 -1.47
N ILE A 173 -13.80 -23.57 -0.20
CA ILE A 173 -14.85 -22.78 0.47
C ILE A 173 -14.30 -21.37 0.63
N ASP A 174 -14.92 -20.42 -0.09
CA ASP A 174 -14.52 -19.02 -0.03
C ASP A 174 -15.28 -18.32 1.11
N TYR A 175 -14.56 -17.79 2.08
CA TYR A 175 -15.11 -17.03 3.20
C TYR A 175 -14.62 -15.59 3.14
N ILE A 176 -15.56 -14.64 3.10
CA ILE A 176 -15.24 -13.21 3.07
C ILE A 176 -15.25 -12.66 4.48
N TRP A 177 -14.09 -12.23 4.94
CA TRP A 177 -13.89 -11.67 6.27
C TRP A 177 -14.27 -10.20 6.31
N ASN A 178 -15.09 -9.81 7.29
CA ASN A 178 -15.41 -8.40 7.51
C ASN A 178 -14.32 -7.70 8.33
N THR A 179 -13.47 -6.92 7.68
CA THR A 179 -12.33 -6.22 8.28
C THR A 179 -12.69 -5.03 9.19
N LYS A 180 -13.97 -4.64 9.24
CA LYS A 180 -14.42 -3.52 10.09
C LYS A 180 -14.63 -3.91 11.57
N GLN A 181 -14.41 -5.18 11.93
CA GLN A 181 -14.60 -5.68 13.27
C GLN A 181 -13.36 -5.47 14.15
N ARG A 182 -13.57 -5.36 15.47
CA ARG A 182 -12.48 -5.20 16.46
C ARG A 182 -11.68 -6.50 16.61
N THR A 183 -10.42 -6.38 17.02
CA THR A 183 -9.47 -7.50 17.16
C THR A 183 -9.98 -8.64 18.06
N GLU A 184 -10.74 -8.33 19.11
CA GLU A 184 -11.33 -9.32 20.02
C GLU A 184 -12.39 -10.19 19.35
N GLU A 185 -13.13 -9.64 18.40
CA GLU A 185 -14.13 -10.36 17.61
C GLU A 185 -13.46 -11.30 16.59
N TYR A 186 -12.23 -11.02 16.17
CA TYR A 186 -11.46 -11.87 15.26
C TYR A 186 -11.24 -13.27 15.83
N HIS A 187 -10.78 -13.37 17.08
CA HIS A 187 -10.52 -14.65 17.71
C HIS A 187 -11.79 -15.50 17.86
N GLN A 188 -12.90 -14.87 18.24
CA GLN A 188 -14.18 -15.56 18.38
C GLN A 188 -14.71 -16.08 17.04
N GLN A 189 -14.59 -15.28 15.96
CA GLN A 189 -15.05 -15.68 14.64
C GLN A 189 -14.14 -16.75 14.03
N MET A 190 -12.81 -16.66 14.21
CA MET A 190 -11.89 -17.69 13.76
C MET A 190 -12.16 -19.01 14.45
N ASN A 191 -12.39 -19.03 15.77
CA ASN A 191 -12.75 -20.24 16.49
C ASN A 191 -14.06 -20.86 15.93
N LYS A 192 -15.10 -20.05 15.71
CA LYS A 192 -16.34 -20.54 15.08
C LYS A 192 -16.12 -21.13 13.69
N LEU A 193 -15.27 -20.51 12.87
CA LEU A 193 -14.92 -21.05 11.56
C LEU A 193 -14.17 -22.38 11.68
N PHE A 194 -13.24 -22.51 12.60
CA PHE A 194 -12.53 -23.76 12.83
C PHE A 194 -13.49 -24.84 13.30
N ASP A 195 -14.38 -24.56 14.25
CA ASP A 195 -15.39 -25.51 14.74
C ASP A 195 -16.35 -25.94 13.61
N GLU A 196 -16.75 -25.02 12.74
CA GLU A 196 -17.68 -25.31 11.64
C GLU A 196 -17.04 -26.15 10.52
N TYR A 197 -15.77 -25.90 10.17
CA TYR A 197 -15.15 -26.44 8.96
C TYR A 197 -14.01 -27.41 9.19
N CYS A 198 -13.40 -27.46 10.39
CA CYS A 198 -12.26 -28.34 10.68
C CYS A 198 -12.62 -29.59 11.49
N GLU A 199 -13.79 -29.65 12.11
CA GLU A 199 -14.27 -30.83 12.84
C GLU A 199 -15.05 -31.85 11.95
N LYS A 200 -15.14 -31.59 10.65
CA LYS A 200 -15.80 -32.46 9.65
C LYS A 200 -14.78 -32.91 8.59
#